data_3a0da0c4f5eade3e105ffd2450718a98
#
_entry.id   3a0da0c4f5eade3e105ffd2450718a98
#
_cell.length_a   1.000
_cell.length_b   1.000
_cell.length_c   1.000
_cell.angle_alpha   90.00
_cell.angle_beta   90.00
_cell.angle_gamma   90.00
#
_symmetry.space_group_name_H-M   'P 1'
#
loop_
_entity.id
_entity.type
_entity.pdbx_description
1 polymer ?
#
loop_
_entity_poly.entity_id
_entity_poly.type
_entity_poly.pdbx_seq_one_letter_code
_entity_poly.pdbx_strand_id
1 'polypeptide(L)'
;MASRGSVLHLSENLPLPFDRRVWMELTALRDAGFTISAICPMGEPWTKPYEEIDGIAIWRYPPPPLASGFASYAWEFLYCWLQTLRLSIAVLARRGFDVIHAANPPDTFWAIAALFKPFGKRYVFDHHDLCPELYVSRFGPAKAGTLPHRALLQLEQGQFRTADLVISTNESYRGIAIGRGRVPPERVFVVRSGPSRERFATVRPVDESLKRGRPLLVAYLGVMAPQDGVDHLLRAARVLVHDRGRRDVSFTLVGAGDSFEELKALSAALGLSEFVHFTGRIPDADVERVLATADVCVCPDPKNPLNDLSTMNKILEYMACGRPIVAYDLREHRFSAADGALYATPNDERDLARQIERLLDDPALRARMGEYNRRRFLESMAWEFNRSELLRAYETLCGPSKNA
;
A
#
# COMPACT_ATOMS: atom_id res chain seq x y z
N MET A 1 10.60 -26.52 18.37
CA MET A 1 9.26 -26.82 17.81
C MET A 1 9.45 -27.38 16.41
N ALA A 2 8.68 -28.37 15.97
CA ALA A 2 8.74 -28.86 14.59
C ALA A 2 8.22 -27.76 13.68
N SER A 3 8.91 -27.50 12.54
CA SER A 3 8.49 -26.51 11.55
C SER A 3 7.12 -26.89 10.94
N ARG A 4 6.21 -25.95 10.80
CA ARG A 4 4.91 -26.11 10.11
C ARG A 4 5.05 -26.23 8.58
N GLY A 5 6.25 -26.09 8.06
CA GLY A 5 6.60 -26.04 6.63
C GLY A 5 7.50 -24.85 6.34
N SER A 6 7.89 -24.74 5.09
CA SER A 6 8.82 -23.71 4.63
C SER A 6 8.20 -22.86 3.50
N VAL A 7 8.35 -21.55 3.60
CA VAL A 7 7.79 -20.59 2.66
C VAL A 7 8.93 -19.85 1.97
N LEU A 8 8.87 -19.78 0.65
CA LEU A 8 9.68 -18.90 -0.19
C LEU A 8 8.84 -17.74 -0.64
N HIS A 9 9.16 -16.53 -0.18
CA HIS A 9 8.52 -15.30 -0.64
C HIS A 9 9.28 -14.69 -1.84
N LEU A 10 8.53 -14.22 -2.83
CA LEU A 10 9.05 -13.54 -4.01
C LEU A 10 8.49 -12.12 -4.10
N SER A 11 9.37 -11.13 -4.19
CA SER A 11 9.05 -9.71 -4.33
C SER A 11 10.04 -9.04 -5.27
N GLU A 12 9.58 -8.10 -6.11
CA GLU A 12 10.40 -7.38 -7.08
C GLU A 12 10.48 -5.88 -6.82
N ASN A 13 9.46 -5.30 -6.20
CA ASN A 13 9.35 -3.83 -6.11
C ASN A 13 10.33 -3.19 -5.12
N LEU A 14 10.44 -3.77 -3.93
CA LEU A 14 11.13 -3.13 -2.81
C LEU A 14 12.04 -4.13 -2.09
N PRO A 15 13.18 -3.67 -1.55
CA PRO A 15 14.01 -4.50 -0.69
C PRO A 15 13.30 -4.82 0.62
N LEU A 16 13.59 -5.98 1.20
CA LEU A 16 13.14 -6.35 2.55
C LEU A 16 14.23 -5.98 3.58
N PRO A 17 13.83 -5.48 4.75
CA PRO A 17 12.47 -5.35 5.34
C PRO A 17 11.75 -4.02 5.03
N PHE A 18 12.18 -3.25 4.04
CA PHE A 18 11.58 -1.94 3.72
C PHE A 18 10.11 -2.03 3.28
N ASP A 19 9.74 -3.08 2.55
CA ASP A 19 8.32 -3.37 2.25
C ASP A 19 7.60 -3.82 3.53
N ARG A 20 6.88 -2.89 4.13
CA ARG A 20 6.23 -3.09 5.43
C ARG A 20 5.15 -4.16 5.41
N ARG A 21 4.35 -4.21 4.32
CA ARG A 21 3.30 -5.21 4.21
C ARG A 21 3.91 -6.60 4.16
N VAL A 22 4.80 -6.82 3.22
CA VAL A 22 5.49 -8.10 3.07
C VAL A 22 6.20 -8.48 4.37
N TRP A 23 6.88 -7.53 5.01
CA TRP A 23 7.60 -7.79 6.25
C TRP A 23 6.68 -8.24 7.39
N MET A 24 5.51 -7.61 7.54
CA MET A 24 4.51 -8.02 8.55
C MET A 24 3.96 -9.41 8.27
N GLU A 25 3.69 -9.76 7.01
CA GLU A 25 3.23 -11.10 6.62
C GLU A 25 4.28 -12.17 6.90
N LEU A 26 5.53 -11.95 6.50
CA LEU A 26 6.62 -12.89 6.74
C LEU A 26 6.90 -13.08 8.24
N THR A 27 6.86 -12.01 9.01
CA THR A 27 6.99 -12.04 10.46
C THR A 27 5.85 -12.84 11.10
N ALA A 28 4.61 -12.62 10.66
CA ALA A 28 3.45 -13.35 11.16
C ALA A 28 3.54 -14.86 10.87
N LEU A 29 4.00 -15.24 9.69
CA LEU A 29 4.21 -16.64 9.32
C LEU A 29 5.37 -17.27 10.09
N ARG A 30 6.49 -16.56 10.26
CA ARG A 30 7.61 -17.00 11.10
C ARG A 30 7.14 -17.28 12.54
N ASP A 31 6.40 -16.34 13.13
CA ASP A 31 5.90 -16.45 14.51
C ASP A 31 4.88 -17.60 14.67
N ALA A 32 4.21 -17.96 13.57
CA ALA A 32 3.35 -19.13 13.51
C ALA A 32 4.13 -20.46 13.31
N GLY A 33 5.46 -20.43 13.23
CA GLY A 33 6.32 -21.60 13.15
C GLY A 33 6.71 -22.07 11.75
N PHE A 34 6.51 -21.23 10.72
CA PHE A 34 7.04 -21.49 9.38
C PHE A 34 8.51 -21.07 9.27
N THR A 35 9.29 -21.81 8.50
CA THR A 35 10.63 -21.41 8.09
C THR A 35 10.53 -20.50 6.88
N ILE A 36 11.05 -19.28 6.98
CA ILE A 36 10.88 -18.26 5.95
C ILE A 36 12.17 -18.00 5.20
N SER A 37 12.10 -18.02 3.86
CA SER A 37 13.09 -17.46 2.96
C SER A 37 12.43 -16.43 2.06
N ALA A 38 13.11 -15.33 1.74
CA ALA A 38 12.59 -14.30 0.86
C ALA A 38 13.62 -13.92 -0.22
N ILE A 39 13.14 -13.62 -1.42
CA ILE A 39 13.93 -13.11 -2.53
C ILE A 39 13.40 -11.73 -2.90
N CYS A 40 14.30 -10.74 -2.96
CA CYS A 40 13.96 -9.36 -3.34
C CYS A 40 15.18 -8.69 -4.01
N PRO A 41 15.02 -7.51 -4.64
CA PRO A 41 16.16 -6.73 -5.10
C PRO A 41 16.94 -6.13 -3.92
N MET A 42 18.21 -5.78 -4.17
CA MET A 42 18.98 -4.90 -3.31
C MET A 42 18.44 -3.46 -3.40
N GLY A 43 18.60 -2.70 -2.33
CA GLY A 43 18.30 -1.26 -2.26
C GLY A 43 18.90 -0.68 -0.99
N GLU A 44 19.30 0.59 -1.01
CA GLU A 44 19.92 1.23 0.16
C GLU A 44 18.94 1.27 1.35
N PRO A 45 19.40 0.92 2.56
CA PRO A 45 20.75 0.47 2.95
C PRO A 45 20.97 -1.05 2.83
N TRP A 46 20.04 -1.83 2.29
CA TRP A 46 20.05 -3.31 2.24
C TRP A 46 20.74 -3.82 0.97
N THR A 47 22.07 -3.81 0.97
CA THR A 47 22.91 -4.16 -0.19
C THR A 47 23.59 -5.52 -0.10
N LYS A 48 23.45 -6.24 1.03
CA LYS A 48 24.04 -7.57 1.20
C LYS A 48 23.27 -8.60 0.36
N PRO A 49 23.95 -9.47 -0.42
CA PRO A 49 23.30 -10.48 -1.25
C PRO A 49 22.58 -11.56 -0.44
N TYR A 50 22.98 -11.76 0.81
CA TYR A 50 22.33 -12.65 1.77
C TYR A 50 22.52 -12.12 3.18
N GLU A 51 21.46 -12.15 3.95
CA GLU A 51 21.48 -11.95 5.39
C GLU A 51 20.25 -12.62 6.04
N GLU A 52 20.31 -12.83 7.34
CA GLU A 52 19.20 -13.27 8.13
C GLU A 52 18.81 -12.16 9.10
N ILE A 53 17.56 -11.70 9.02
CA ILE A 53 17.00 -10.66 9.88
C ILE A 53 15.80 -11.27 10.61
N ASP A 54 15.79 -11.19 11.92
CA ASP A 54 14.73 -11.73 12.77
C ASP A 54 14.34 -13.18 12.43
N GLY A 55 15.30 -14.04 12.06
CA GLY A 55 15.07 -15.44 11.70
C GLY A 55 14.47 -15.65 10.30
N ILE A 56 14.40 -14.60 9.47
CA ILE A 56 13.99 -14.64 8.07
C ILE A 56 15.23 -14.57 7.18
N ALA A 57 15.45 -15.58 6.33
CA ALA A 57 16.57 -15.64 5.41
C ALA A 57 16.27 -14.84 4.13
N ILE A 58 16.98 -13.76 3.89
CA ILE A 58 16.77 -12.85 2.78
C ILE A 58 17.89 -13.00 1.74
N TRP A 59 17.50 -13.29 0.52
CA TRP A 59 18.36 -13.44 -0.65
C TRP A 59 18.10 -12.27 -1.59
N ARG A 60 19.14 -11.48 -1.91
CA ARG A 60 18.98 -10.30 -2.75
C ARG A 60 19.81 -10.41 -4.03
N TYR A 61 19.24 -9.88 -5.11
CA TYR A 61 19.95 -9.69 -6.37
C TYR A 61 20.18 -8.20 -6.62
N PRO A 62 21.29 -7.82 -7.34
CA PRO A 62 21.52 -6.43 -7.70
C PRO A 62 20.36 -5.87 -8.51
N PRO A 63 19.94 -4.60 -8.27
CA PRO A 63 18.89 -4.00 -9.07
C PRO A 63 19.32 -3.92 -10.55
N PRO A 64 18.36 -3.99 -11.50
CA PRO A 64 18.67 -3.78 -12.91
C PRO A 64 19.15 -2.35 -13.14
N PRO A 65 19.90 -2.08 -14.22
CA PRO A 65 20.18 -0.73 -14.65
C PRO A 65 18.87 0.05 -14.90
N LEU A 66 18.86 1.35 -14.56
CA LEU A 66 17.69 2.20 -14.74
C LEU A 66 17.15 2.12 -16.18
N ALA A 67 15.88 1.80 -16.32
CA ALA A 67 15.22 1.65 -17.60
C ALA A 67 14.89 3.02 -18.21
N SER A 68 15.21 3.19 -19.50
CA SER A 68 14.79 4.32 -20.31
C SER A 68 14.14 3.83 -21.61
N GLY A 69 12.79 3.78 -21.64
CA GLY A 69 12.04 3.32 -22.82
C GLY A 69 11.57 1.86 -22.75
N PHE A 70 10.65 1.50 -23.64
CA PHE A 70 9.92 0.22 -23.61
C PHE A 70 10.82 -1.03 -23.61
N ALA A 71 11.87 -1.04 -24.44
CA ALA A 71 12.78 -2.19 -24.53
C ALA A 71 13.58 -2.42 -23.23
N SER A 72 13.94 -1.34 -22.54
CA SER A 72 14.67 -1.44 -21.28
C SER A 72 13.75 -1.88 -20.11
N TYR A 73 12.48 -1.51 -20.11
CA TYR A 73 11.49 -2.08 -19.18
C TYR A 73 11.31 -3.60 -19.37
N ALA A 74 11.20 -4.04 -20.62
CA ALA A 74 11.10 -5.48 -20.90
C ALA A 74 12.36 -6.24 -20.44
N TRP A 75 13.54 -5.65 -20.62
CA TRP A 75 14.80 -6.20 -20.13
C TRP A 75 14.88 -6.22 -18.60
N GLU A 76 14.43 -5.17 -17.94
CA GLU A 76 14.35 -5.08 -16.47
C GLU A 76 13.52 -6.22 -15.89
N PHE A 77 12.30 -6.42 -16.39
CA PHE A 77 11.44 -7.52 -15.96
C PHE A 77 12.05 -8.90 -16.23
N LEU A 78 12.65 -9.10 -17.40
CA LEU A 78 13.30 -10.36 -17.72
C LEU A 78 14.51 -10.63 -16.81
N TYR A 79 15.33 -9.61 -16.55
CA TYR A 79 16.46 -9.70 -15.63
C TYR A 79 16.02 -10.08 -14.21
N CYS A 80 15.05 -9.35 -13.65
CA CYS A 80 14.52 -9.61 -12.31
C CYS A 80 13.92 -11.02 -12.23
N TRP A 81 13.17 -11.44 -13.25
CA TRP A 81 12.58 -12.77 -13.31
C TRP A 81 13.66 -13.88 -13.34
N LEU A 82 14.70 -13.73 -14.17
CA LEU A 82 15.81 -14.68 -14.23
C LEU A 82 16.61 -14.75 -12.92
N GLN A 83 16.85 -13.60 -12.26
CA GLN A 83 17.51 -13.56 -10.97
C GLN A 83 16.66 -14.24 -9.90
N THR A 84 15.36 -13.98 -9.89
CA THR A 84 14.41 -14.60 -8.94
C THR A 84 14.36 -16.12 -9.17
N LEU A 85 14.29 -16.59 -10.40
CA LEU A 85 14.34 -18.04 -10.71
C LEU A 85 15.65 -18.67 -10.24
N ARG A 86 16.80 -18.05 -10.57
CA ARG A 86 18.13 -18.52 -10.14
C ARG A 86 18.23 -18.65 -8.63
N LEU A 87 17.77 -17.63 -7.90
CA LEU A 87 17.78 -17.64 -6.44
C LEU A 87 16.77 -18.65 -5.88
N SER A 88 15.60 -18.82 -6.50
CA SER A 88 14.62 -19.85 -6.08
C SER A 88 15.21 -21.25 -6.16
N ILE A 89 15.96 -21.58 -7.21
CA ILE A 89 16.69 -22.86 -7.33
C ILE A 89 17.74 -22.98 -6.23
N ALA A 90 18.49 -21.90 -5.94
CA ALA A 90 19.51 -21.92 -4.88
C ALA A 90 18.89 -22.11 -3.50
N VAL A 91 17.75 -21.46 -3.22
CA VAL A 91 17.01 -21.64 -1.94
C VAL A 91 16.48 -23.08 -1.84
N LEU A 92 15.90 -23.61 -2.94
CA LEU A 92 15.43 -25.01 -2.92
C LEU A 92 16.55 -25.99 -2.56
N ALA A 93 17.73 -25.81 -3.15
CA ALA A 93 18.87 -26.69 -2.91
C ALA A 93 19.47 -26.57 -1.51
N ARG A 94 19.41 -25.39 -0.88
CA ARG A 94 20.09 -25.11 0.40
C ARG A 94 19.19 -25.22 1.63
N ARG A 95 17.92 -24.83 1.49
CA ARG A 95 16.96 -24.72 2.61
C ARG A 95 15.66 -25.49 2.36
N GLY A 96 15.33 -25.70 1.08
CA GLY A 96 14.02 -26.22 0.69
C GLY A 96 12.92 -25.17 0.85
N PHE A 97 11.78 -25.42 0.25
CA PHE A 97 10.52 -24.74 0.50
C PHE A 97 9.34 -25.63 0.08
N ASP A 98 8.19 -25.44 0.70
CA ASP A 98 6.95 -26.14 0.43
C ASP A 98 5.94 -25.25 -0.29
N VAL A 99 5.98 -23.96 0.01
CA VAL A 99 5.09 -22.92 -0.54
C VAL A 99 5.90 -21.81 -1.16
N ILE A 100 5.52 -21.39 -2.36
CA ILE A 100 5.93 -20.11 -2.97
C ILE A 100 4.81 -19.11 -2.67
N HIS A 101 5.15 -17.97 -2.06
CA HIS A 101 4.26 -16.85 -1.80
C HIS A 101 4.78 -15.66 -2.59
N ALA A 102 4.07 -15.24 -3.62
CA ALA A 102 4.53 -14.14 -4.46
C ALA A 102 3.54 -12.97 -4.47
N ALA A 103 4.08 -11.79 -4.18
CA ALA A 103 3.37 -10.52 -4.29
C ALA A 103 3.55 -9.90 -5.67
N ASN A 104 2.48 -9.38 -6.26
CA ASN A 104 2.58 -8.58 -7.48
C ASN A 104 2.73 -7.08 -7.15
N PRO A 105 3.19 -6.24 -8.09
CA PRO A 105 3.81 -6.61 -9.36
C PRO A 105 5.17 -7.28 -9.18
N PRO A 106 5.64 -8.10 -10.16
CA PRO A 106 5.06 -8.32 -11.47
C PRO A 106 4.07 -9.49 -11.50
N ASP A 107 3.13 -9.47 -12.46
CA ASP A 107 2.21 -10.59 -12.69
C ASP A 107 2.85 -11.76 -13.48
N THR A 108 4.13 -12.04 -13.27
CA THR A 108 4.89 -13.07 -13.99
C THR A 108 5.37 -14.22 -13.11
N PHE A 109 5.29 -14.10 -11.77
CA PHE A 109 5.80 -15.10 -10.84
C PHE A 109 5.09 -16.45 -10.90
N TRP A 110 3.85 -16.50 -11.43
CA TRP A 110 3.17 -17.77 -11.70
C TRP A 110 3.99 -18.71 -12.59
N ALA A 111 4.77 -18.16 -13.52
CA ALA A 111 5.61 -18.97 -14.40
C ALA A 111 6.77 -19.65 -13.62
N ILE A 112 7.34 -18.94 -12.62
CA ILE A 112 8.30 -19.56 -11.69
C ILE A 112 7.60 -20.63 -10.86
N ALA A 113 6.46 -20.31 -10.26
CA ALA A 113 5.70 -21.26 -9.45
C ALA A 113 5.33 -22.52 -10.22
N ALA A 114 4.90 -22.39 -11.49
CA ALA A 114 4.55 -23.49 -12.36
C ALA A 114 5.71 -24.49 -12.58
N LEU A 115 6.97 -24.02 -12.59
CA LEU A 115 8.15 -24.89 -12.68
C LEU A 115 8.34 -25.78 -11.46
N PHE A 116 7.88 -25.35 -10.28
CA PHE A 116 8.03 -26.09 -9.03
C PHE A 116 6.79 -26.92 -8.63
N LYS A 117 5.61 -26.64 -9.21
CA LYS A 117 4.38 -27.42 -8.95
C LYS A 117 4.52 -28.93 -9.21
N PRO A 118 5.20 -29.41 -10.28
CA PRO A 118 5.43 -30.85 -10.48
C PRO A 118 6.21 -31.53 -9.34
N PHE A 119 6.93 -30.74 -8.54
CA PHE A 119 7.67 -31.22 -7.36
C PHE A 119 6.85 -31.08 -6.07
N GLY A 120 5.53 -30.95 -6.18
CA GLY A 120 4.62 -30.86 -5.04
C GLY A 120 4.62 -29.51 -4.30
N LYS A 121 5.20 -28.46 -4.89
CA LYS A 121 5.21 -27.13 -4.28
C LYS A 121 3.89 -26.43 -4.52
N ARG A 122 3.41 -25.69 -3.52
CA ARG A 122 2.16 -24.92 -3.56
C ARG A 122 2.45 -23.47 -3.89
N TYR A 123 1.45 -22.78 -4.42
CA TYR A 123 1.57 -21.39 -4.82
C TYR A 123 0.49 -20.52 -4.19
N VAL A 124 0.89 -19.50 -3.44
CA VAL A 124 0.06 -18.42 -2.92
C VAL A 124 0.32 -17.18 -3.77
N PHE A 125 -0.72 -16.68 -4.40
CA PHE A 125 -0.68 -15.39 -5.08
C PHE A 125 -1.19 -14.31 -4.14
N ASP A 126 -0.30 -13.39 -3.76
CA ASP A 126 -0.65 -12.21 -2.98
C ASP A 126 -0.92 -11.04 -3.92
N HIS A 127 -2.21 -10.76 -4.12
CA HIS A 127 -2.72 -9.81 -5.09
C HIS A 127 -2.74 -8.41 -4.48
N HIS A 128 -1.59 -7.70 -4.57
CA HIS A 128 -1.38 -6.36 -4.01
C HIS A 128 -1.89 -5.26 -4.92
N ASP A 129 -1.71 -5.42 -6.23
CA ASP A 129 -1.98 -4.40 -7.24
C ASP A 129 -2.83 -4.93 -8.38
N LEU A 130 -3.66 -4.05 -8.94
CA LEU A 130 -4.40 -4.28 -10.18
C LEU A 130 -3.57 -3.75 -11.34
N CYS A 131 -2.57 -4.52 -11.82
CA CYS A 131 -1.66 -4.07 -12.88
C CYS A 131 -2.37 -3.62 -14.16
N PRO A 132 -3.47 -4.27 -14.63
CA PRO A 132 -4.24 -3.78 -15.78
C PRO A 132 -4.86 -2.39 -15.53
N GLU A 133 -5.46 -2.16 -14.36
CA GLU A 133 -6.07 -0.90 -13.98
C GLU A 133 -5.00 0.19 -13.74
N LEU A 134 -3.87 -0.18 -13.14
CA LEU A 134 -2.73 0.72 -12.96
C LEU A 134 -2.19 1.23 -14.29
N TYR A 135 -2.07 0.35 -15.29
CA TYR A 135 -1.67 0.72 -16.64
C TYR A 135 -2.62 1.75 -17.27
N VAL A 136 -3.93 1.52 -17.16
CA VAL A 136 -4.94 2.45 -17.68
C VAL A 136 -4.93 3.77 -16.90
N SER A 137 -4.78 3.72 -15.58
CA SER A 137 -4.68 4.91 -14.74
C SER A 137 -3.47 5.78 -15.10
N ARG A 138 -2.31 5.15 -15.34
CA ARG A 138 -1.05 5.87 -15.63
C ARG A 138 -0.98 6.42 -17.05
N PHE A 139 -1.50 5.69 -18.05
CA PHE A 139 -1.36 6.03 -19.47
C PHE A 139 -2.64 6.53 -20.13
N GLY A 140 -3.73 6.64 -19.37
CA GLY A 140 -5.00 7.19 -19.78
C GLY A 140 -6.04 6.15 -20.24
N PRO A 141 -7.35 6.51 -20.20
CA PRO A 141 -8.46 5.59 -20.49
C PRO A 141 -8.44 5.01 -21.91
N ALA A 142 -7.87 5.73 -22.88
CA ALA A 142 -7.73 5.26 -24.27
C ALA A 142 -6.83 4.01 -24.39
N LYS A 143 -6.06 3.68 -23.36
CA LYS A 143 -5.22 2.48 -23.32
C LYS A 143 -5.96 1.20 -22.94
N ALA A 144 -7.19 1.31 -22.43
CA ALA A 144 -8.03 0.15 -22.18
C ALA A 144 -8.29 -0.65 -23.48
N GLY A 145 -8.17 -1.97 -23.40
CA GLY A 145 -8.36 -2.87 -24.55
C GLY A 145 -7.23 -2.90 -25.56
N THR A 146 -6.17 -2.13 -25.40
CA THR A 146 -4.95 -2.20 -26.25
C THR A 146 -4.19 -3.50 -26.02
N LEU A 147 -3.26 -3.84 -26.92
CA LEU A 147 -2.47 -5.07 -26.81
C LEU A 147 -1.70 -5.16 -25.48
N PRO A 148 -0.99 -4.13 -25.00
CA PRO A 148 -0.35 -4.18 -23.68
C PRO A 148 -1.34 -4.42 -22.53
N HIS A 149 -2.49 -3.76 -22.54
CA HIS A 149 -3.52 -3.97 -21.52
C HIS A 149 -4.05 -5.42 -21.53
N ARG A 150 -4.30 -5.99 -22.71
CA ARG A 150 -4.71 -7.40 -22.86
C ARG A 150 -3.62 -8.36 -22.39
N ALA A 151 -2.35 -8.05 -22.64
CA ALA A 151 -1.23 -8.83 -22.15
C ALA A 151 -1.18 -8.84 -20.62
N LEU A 152 -1.36 -7.68 -19.95
CA LEU A 152 -1.44 -7.60 -18.50
C LEU A 152 -2.60 -8.44 -17.94
N LEU A 153 -3.78 -8.39 -18.56
CA LEU A 153 -4.91 -9.25 -18.19
C LEU A 153 -4.59 -10.74 -18.32
N GLN A 154 -3.82 -11.16 -19.34
CA GLN A 154 -3.40 -12.56 -19.50
C GLN A 154 -2.37 -12.98 -18.46
N LEU A 155 -1.44 -12.09 -18.09
CA LEU A 155 -0.47 -12.34 -17.03
C LEU A 155 -1.17 -12.49 -15.67
N GLU A 156 -2.11 -11.61 -15.34
CA GLU A 156 -2.95 -11.71 -14.15
C GLU A 156 -3.76 -13.02 -14.14
N GLN A 157 -4.32 -13.43 -15.30
CA GLN A 157 -5.00 -14.72 -15.42
C GLN A 157 -4.05 -15.92 -15.17
N GLY A 158 -2.79 -15.81 -15.56
CA GLY A 158 -1.75 -16.79 -15.25
C GLY A 158 -1.56 -16.95 -13.74
N GLN A 159 -1.53 -15.83 -12.99
CA GLN A 159 -1.47 -15.82 -11.52
C GLN A 159 -2.65 -16.59 -10.93
N PHE A 160 -3.87 -16.19 -11.25
CA PHE A 160 -5.09 -16.80 -10.70
C PHE A 160 -5.22 -18.29 -11.01
N ARG A 161 -4.89 -18.70 -12.24
CA ARG A 161 -4.98 -20.12 -12.66
C ARG A 161 -3.95 -21.02 -11.98
N THR A 162 -2.78 -20.46 -11.69
CA THR A 162 -1.66 -21.22 -11.10
C THR A 162 -1.80 -21.29 -9.58
N ALA A 163 -2.41 -20.29 -8.95
CA ALA A 163 -2.53 -20.18 -7.51
C ALA A 163 -3.36 -21.32 -6.90
N ASP A 164 -2.84 -21.91 -5.84
CA ASP A 164 -3.59 -22.81 -4.95
C ASP A 164 -4.43 -22.01 -3.96
N LEU A 165 -3.99 -20.78 -3.63
CA LEU A 165 -4.66 -19.83 -2.77
C LEU A 165 -4.33 -18.40 -3.23
N VAL A 166 -5.29 -17.49 -3.08
CA VAL A 166 -5.13 -16.07 -3.37
C VAL A 166 -5.36 -15.26 -2.09
N ILE A 167 -4.44 -14.35 -1.81
CA ILE A 167 -4.61 -13.30 -0.81
C ILE A 167 -4.96 -12.01 -1.57
N SER A 168 -5.98 -11.30 -1.13
CA SER A 168 -6.42 -10.03 -1.69
C SER A 168 -6.37 -8.95 -0.64
N THR A 169 -6.00 -7.72 -1.02
CA THR A 169 -5.85 -6.60 -0.09
C THR A 169 -7.19 -6.09 0.47
N ASN A 170 -8.31 -6.39 -0.20
CA ASN A 170 -9.64 -5.95 0.20
C ASN A 170 -10.75 -6.77 -0.52
N GLU A 171 -12.02 -6.49 -0.19
CA GLU A 171 -13.16 -7.18 -0.80
C GLU A 171 -13.35 -6.83 -2.28
N SER A 172 -12.93 -5.65 -2.73
CA SER A 172 -12.96 -5.27 -4.14
C SER A 172 -12.00 -6.13 -4.96
N TYR A 173 -10.76 -6.34 -4.48
CA TYR A 173 -9.77 -7.22 -5.11
C TYR A 173 -10.19 -8.69 -5.02
N ARG A 174 -10.79 -9.10 -3.89
CA ARG A 174 -11.40 -10.43 -3.77
C ARG A 174 -12.48 -10.64 -4.85
N GLY A 175 -13.32 -9.63 -5.08
CA GLY A 175 -14.32 -9.66 -6.16
C GLY A 175 -13.70 -9.83 -7.55
N ILE A 176 -12.54 -9.24 -7.81
CA ILE A 176 -11.77 -9.43 -9.05
C ILE A 176 -11.21 -10.85 -9.16
N ALA A 177 -10.61 -11.37 -8.09
CA ALA A 177 -10.10 -12.74 -8.08
C ALA A 177 -11.19 -13.78 -8.35
N ILE A 178 -12.38 -13.61 -7.76
CA ILE A 178 -13.52 -14.50 -7.97
C ILE A 178 -14.16 -14.29 -9.37
N GLY A 179 -14.45 -13.05 -9.73
CA GLY A 179 -15.18 -12.71 -10.97
C GLY A 179 -14.30 -12.87 -12.20
N ARG A 180 -13.25 -12.06 -12.30
CA ARG A 180 -12.32 -12.04 -13.44
C ARG A 180 -11.36 -13.24 -13.41
N GLY A 181 -10.80 -13.54 -12.24
CA GLY A 181 -9.85 -14.63 -12.02
C GLY A 181 -10.48 -16.01 -12.02
N ARG A 182 -11.80 -16.11 -11.77
CA ARG A 182 -12.55 -17.37 -11.61
C ARG A 182 -11.97 -18.28 -10.51
N VAL A 183 -11.38 -17.68 -9.49
CA VAL A 183 -10.88 -18.41 -8.33
C VAL A 183 -12.07 -18.78 -7.43
N PRO A 184 -12.19 -20.04 -6.97
CA PRO A 184 -13.22 -20.42 -6.01
C PRO A 184 -13.20 -19.54 -4.75
N PRO A 185 -14.34 -19.04 -4.26
CA PRO A 185 -14.40 -18.09 -3.14
C PRO A 185 -13.71 -18.57 -1.86
N GLU A 186 -13.69 -19.89 -1.61
CA GLU A 186 -13.04 -20.53 -0.47
C GLU A 186 -11.52 -20.53 -0.54
N ARG A 187 -10.94 -20.19 -1.71
CA ARG A 187 -9.50 -20.04 -1.92
C ARG A 187 -9.05 -18.57 -1.93
N VAL A 188 -9.96 -17.62 -1.70
CA VAL A 188 -9.61 -16.19 -1.71
C VAL A 188 -9.82 -15.60 -0.33
N PHE A 189 -8.74 -15.17 0.30
CA PHE A 189 -8.71 -14.58 1.63
C PHE A 189 -8.40 -13.09 1.55
N VAL A 190 -9.04 -12.31 2.41
CA VAL A 190 -8.77 -10.85 2.49
C VAL A 190 -7.81 -10.58 3.62
N VAL A 191 -6.61 -10.12 3.26
CA VAL A 191 -5.58 -9.69 4.21
C VAL A 191 -5.23 -8.23 3.88
N ARG A 192 -5.79 -7.29 4.65
CA ARG A 192 -5.57 -5.86 4.43
C ARG A 192 -4.20 -5.42 4.90
N SER A 193 -3.60 -4.50 4.17
CA SER A 193 -2.47 -3.73 4.69
C SER A 193 -3.01 -2.74 5.72
N GLY A 194 -2.28 -2.55 6.80
CA GLY A 194 -2.63 -1.58 7.81
C GLY A 194 -1.57 -1.52 8.89
N PRO A 195 -1.46 -0.44 9.63
CA PRO A 195 -0.50 -0.36 10.72
C PRO A 195 -0.90 -1.29 11.87
N SER A 196 0.10 -1.75 12.64
CA SER A 196 -0.13 -2.50 13.87
C SER A 196 -0.62 -1.58 14.99
N ARG A 197 -1.37 -2.15 15.95
CA ARG A 197 -1.75 -1.44 17.18
C ARG A 197 -0.53 -0.97 17.95
N GLU A 198 0.52 -1.79 17.97
CA GLU A 198 1.77 -1.51 18.70
C GLU A 198 2.42 -0.21 18.20
N ARG A 199 2.52 -0.01 16.89
CA ARG A 199 3.10 1.21 16.31
C ARG A 199 2.38 2.47 16.78
N PHE A 200 1.08 2.40 16.95
CA PHE A 200 0.24 3.53 17.35
C PHE A 200 -0.30 3.39 18.79
N ALA A 201 0.35 2.56 19.64
CA ALA A 201 -0.07 2.37 21.01
C ALA A 201 0.00 3.66 21.85
N THR A 202 1.03 4.47 21.60
CA THR A 202 1.22 5.76 22.26
C THR A 202 0.79 6.89 21.33
N VAL A 203 -0.18 7.68 21.77
CA VAL A 203 -0.56 8.92 21.07
C VAL A 203 0.57 9.94 21.26
N ARG A 204 1.15 10.40 20.15
CA ARG A 204 2.17 11.45 20.19
C ARG A 204 1.57 12.77 20.65
N PRO A 205 2.30 13.57 21.42
CA PRO A 205 1.83 14.92 21.78
C PRO A 205 1.75 15.81 20.54
N VAL A 206 0.83 16.76 20.58
CA VAL A 206 0.71 17.81 19.56
C VAL A 206 1.98 18.67 19.58
N ASP A 207 2.53 18.96 18.41
CA ASP A 207 3.66 19.85 18.21
C ASP A 207 3.24 21.10 17.45
N GLU A 208 2.89 22.14 18.20
CA GLU A 208 2.39 23.41 17.63
C GLU A 208 3.37 24.07 16.65
N SER A 209 4.68 23.77 16.73
CA SER A 209 5.66 24.30 15.79
C SER A 209 5.41 23.85 14.34
N LEU A 210 4.80 22.66 14.16
CA LEU A 210 4.44 22.12 12.85
C LEU A 210 3.30 22.91 12.18
N LYS A 211 2.52 23.66 12.94
CA LYS A 211 1.47 24.56 12.43
C LYS A 211 2.02 25.88 11.86
N ARG A 212 3.33 26.15 12.01
CA ARG A 212 4.04 27.28 11.41
C ARG A 212 3.42 28.64 11.71
N GLY A 213 3.03 28.84 12.97
CA GLY A 213 2.40 30.08 13.44
C GLY A 213 0.94 30.26 13.03
N ARG A 214 0.29 29.23 12.47
CA ARG A 214 -1.14 29.21 12.16
C ARG A 214 -1.87 28.31 13.15
N PRO A 215 -3.14 28.58 13.48
CA PRO A 215 -3.89 27.78 14.45
C PRO A 215 -4.26 26.38 13.95
N LEU A 216 -4.34 26.15 12.63
CA LEU A 216 -4.84 24.91 12.04
C LEU A 216 -3.84 24.28 11.07
N LEU A 217 -3.80 22.93 11.07
CA LEU A 217 -2.94 22.11 10.20
C LEU A 217 -3.77 21.08 9.43
N VAL A 218 -3.63 21.11 8.11
CA VAL A 218 -4.08 20.04 7.20
C VAL A 218 -2.89 19.19 6.81
N ALA A 219 -2.99 17.87 6.93
CA ALA A 219 -1.90 16.95 6.60
C ALA A 219 -2.27 15.99 5.46
N TYR A 220 -1.28 15.69 4.65
CA TYR A 220 -1.25 14.58 3.69
C TYR A 220 -0.07 13.68 3.99
N LEU A 221 -0.27 12.37 3.84
CA LEU A 221 0.76 11.35 3.91
C LEU A 221 0.66 10.41 2.71
N GLY A 222 1.77 10.20 2.00
CA GLY A 222 1.79 9.18 0.94
C GLY A 222 2.86 9.40 -0.11
N VAL A 223 2.84 8.53 -1.12
CA VAL A 223 3.61 8.70 -2.35
C VAL A 223 3.03 9.90 -3.12
N MET A 224 3.88 10.59 -3.85
CA MET A 224 3.51 11.74 -4.68
C MET A 224 3.71 11.37 -6.16
N ALA A 225 2.73 10.65 -6.70
CA ALA A 225 2.64 10.29 -8.11
C ALA A 225 1.29 10.79 -8.69
N PRO A 226 1.09 10.79 -10.00
CA PRO A 226 -0.13 11.33 -10.61
C PRO A 226 -1.43 10.71 -10.09
N GLN A 227 -1.42 9.42 -9.72
CA GLN A 227 -2.59 8.72 -9.21
C GLN A 227 -2.93 9.06 -7.76
N ASP A 228 -2.03 9.73 -7.01
CA ASP A 228 -2.24 10.06 -5.59
C ASP A 228 -2.96 11.39 -5.37
N GLY A 229 -3.20 12.19 -6.43
CA GLY A 229 -4.06 13.39 -6.41
C GLY A 229 -3.58 14.53 -5.53
N VAL A 230 -2.29 14.64 -5.26
CA VAL A 230 -1.74 15.74 -4.45
C VAL A 230 -1.95 17.09 -5.16
N ASP A 231 -1.99 17.13 -6.48
CA ASP A 231 -2.36 18.29 -7.27
C ASP A 231 -3.81 18.73 -7.01
N HIS A 232 -4.75 17.81 -6.81
CA HIS A 232 -6.12 18.11 -6.38
C HIS A 232 -6.14 18.79 -5.00
N LEU A 233 -5.32 18.30 -4.06
CA LEU A 233 -5.18 18.94 -2.74
C LEU A 233 -4.60 20.34 -2.85
N LEU A 234 -3.60 20.56 -3.71
CA LEU A 234 -3.03 21.89 -3.94
C LEU A 234 -4.06 22.87 -4.54
N ARG A 235 -4.89 22.40 -5.50
CA ARG A 235 -5.98 23.24 -6.04
C ARG A 235 -7.05 23.53 -5.00
N ALA A 236 -7.40 22.56 -4.16
CA ALA A 236 -8.30 22.76 -3.03
C ALA A 236 -7.72 23.75 -1.99
N ALA A 237 -6.43 23.66 -1.69
CA ALA A 237 -5.73 24.61 -0.82
C ALA A 237 -5.75 26.03 -1.41
N ARG A 238 -5.55 26.18 -2.74
CA ARG A 238 -5.70 27.48 -3.40
C ARG A 238 -7.10 28.07 -3.23
N VAL A 239 -8.15 27.26 -3.39
CA VAL A 239 -9.54 27.70 -3.16
C VAL A 239 -9.70 28.20 -1.73
N LEU A 240 -9.20 27.47 -0.73
CA LEU A 240 -9.28 27.89 0.68
C LEU A 240 -8.53 29.19 0.93
N VAL A 241 -7.28 29.27 0.51
CA VAL A 241 -6.39 30.40 0.83
C VAL A 241 -6.76 31.66 0.05
N HIS A 242 -7.01 31.56 -1.26
CA HIS A 242 -7.18 32.74 -2.12
C HIS A 242 -8.65 33.07 -2.40
N ASP A 243 -9.49 32.08 -2.67
CA ASP A 243 -10.89 32.34 -3.02
C ASP A 243 -11.75 32.58 -1.76
N ARG A 244 -11.42 31.90 -0.63
CA ARG A 244 -12.15 32.01 0.66
C ARG A 244 -11.41 32.78 1.76
N GLY A 245 -10.19 33.23 1.48
CA GLY A 245 -9.40 34.09 2.37
C GLY A 245 -8.90 33.40 3.65
N ARG A 246 -8.84 32.05 3.72
CA ARG A 246 -8.37 31.31 4.88
C ARG A 246 -6.86 31.49 5.05
N ARG A 247 -6.47 32.30 6.03
CA ARG A 247 -5.06 32.57 6.39
C ARG A 247 -4.62 31.82 7.65
N ASP A 248 -5.55 31.17 8.31
CA ASP A 248 -5.42 30.50 9.61
C ASP A 248 -4.99 29.03 9.48
N VAL A 249 -4.76 28.52 8.27
CA VAL A 249 -4.45 27.13 8.00
C VAL A 249 -3.08 26.96 7.32
N SER A 250 -2.32 25.96 7.75
CA SER A 250 -1.13 25.45 7.08
C SER A 250 -1.38 24.04 6.52
N PHE A 251 -0.61 23.66 5.51
CA PHE A 251 -0.66 22.34 4.89
C PHE A 251 0.72 21.69 4.97
N THR A 252 0.79 20.49 5.52
CA THR A 252 2.03 19.69 5.53
C THR A 252 1.84 18.43 4.71
N LEU A 253 2.63 18.29 3.65
CA LEU A 253 2.60 17.18 2.71
C LEU A 253 3.81 16.29 2.96
N VAL A 254 3.56 15.12 3.55
CA VAL A 254 4.60 14.15 3.91
C VAL A 254 4.73 13.08 2.83
N GLY A 255 5.93 12.90 2.33
CA GLY A 255 6.26 11.89 1.34
C GLY A 255 7.05 12.42 0.16
N ALA A 256 7.32 11.54 -0.79
CA ALA A 256 8.04 11.83 -2.03
C ALA A 256 7.53 10.90 -3.14
N GLY A 257 7.91 11.16 -4.36
CA GLY A 257 7.53 10.36 -5.53
C GLY A 257 7.90 11.06 -6.82
N ASP A 258 7.51 10.46 -7.94
CA ASP A 258 7.88 10.92 -9.29
C ASP A 258 7.40 12.36 -9.57
N SER A 259 6.26 12.77 -8.99
CA SER A 259 5.70 14.11 -9.19
C SER A 259 6.16 15.16 -8.15
N PHE A 260 7.09 14.83 -7.26
CA PHE A 260 7.43 15.69 -6.13
C PHE A 260 7.86 17.11 -6.54
N GLU A 261 8.76 17.24 -7.51
CA GLU A 261 9.24 18.55 -7.96
C GLU A 261 8.17 19.31 -8.77
N GLU A 262 7.36 18.59 -9.57
CA GLU A 262 6.23 19.20 -10.29
C GLU A 262 5.17 19.76 -9.33
N LEU A 263 4.89 19.06 -8.25
CA LEU A 263 3.94 19.49 -7.23
C LEU A 263 4.44 20.72 -6.46
N LYS A 264 5.74 20.79 -6.17
CA LYS A 264 6.34 22.00 -5.57
C LYS A 264 6.24 23.20 -6.51
N ALA A 265 6.52 23.01 -7.80
CA ALA A 265 6.37 24.04 -8.82
C ALA A 265 4.90 24.49 -8.95
N LEU A 266 3.95 23.54 -8.95
CA LEU A 266 2.52 23.83 -8.95
C LEU A 266 2.10 24.64 -7.71
N SER A 267 2.56 24.26 -6.53
CA SER A 267 2.29 24.97 -5.28
C SER A 267 2.75 26.44 -5.34
N ALA A 268 3.95 26.68 -5.88
CA ALA A 268 4.48 28.01 -6.08
C ALA A 268 3.66 28.82 -7.11
N ALA A 269 3.30 28.19 -8.24
CA ALA A 269 2.48 28.82 -9.28
C ALA A 269 1.05 29.17 -8.78
N LEU A 270 0.53 28.41 -7.83
CA LEU A 270 -0.76 28.66 -7.17
C LEU A 270 -0.65 29.69 -6.02
N GLY A 271 0.52 30.25 -5.75
CA GLY A 271 0.74 31.23 -4.67
C GLY A 271 0.64 30.65 -3.27
N LEU A 272 1.01 29.37 -3.09
CA LEU A 272 0.82 28.65 -1.83
C LEU A 272 2.13 28.46 -1.03
N SER A 273 3.25 29.05 -1.44
CA SER A 273 4.57 28.82 -0.84
C SER A 273 4.64 29.12 0.67
N GLU A 274 3.84 30.06 1.18
CA GLU A 274 3.76 30.36 2.63
C GLU A 274 2.83 29.42 3.41
N PHE A 275 1.97 28.67 2.71
CA PHE A 275 0.93 27.85 3.32
C PHE A 275 1.23 26.36 3.25
N VAL A 276 1.90 25.92 2.19
CA VAL A 276 2.15 24.49 1.90
C VAL A 276 3.62 24.17 2.13
N HIS A 277 3.85 23.13 2.93
CA HIS A 277 5.16 22.60 3.24
C HIS A 277 5.30 21.15 2.79
N PHE A 278 6.32 20.91 1.94
CA PHE A 278 6.72 19.57 1.51
C PHE A 278 7.87 19.08 2.38
N THR A 279 7.69 17.97 3.09
CA THR A 279 8.73 17.44 3.97
C THR A 279 9.72 16.53 3.25
N GLY A 280 9.32 15.98 2.10
CA GLY A 280 9.97 14.79 1.57
C GLY A 280 9.70 13.56 2.46
N ARG A 281 10.51 12.52 2.33
CA ARG A 281 10.48 11.37 3.24
C ARG A 281 11.09 11.76 4.58
N ILE A 282 10.37 11.45 5.65
CA ILE A 282 10.81 11.66 7.03
C ILE A 282 10.70 10.36 7.83
N PRO A 283 11.40 10.23 8.95
CA PRO A 283 11.29 9.07 9.85
C PRO A 283 9.87 8.86 10.38
N ASP A 284 9.50 7.62 10.69
CA ASP A 284 8.16 7.25 11.18
C ASP A 284 7.73 8.04 12.41
N ALA A 285 8.66 8.30 13.34
CA ALA A 285 8.37 9.10 14.53
C ALA A 285 7.96 10.55 14.19
N ASP A 286 8.51 11.12 13.13
CA ASP A 286 8.16 12.45 12.64
C ASP A 286 6.84 12.42 11.86
N VAL A 287 6.57 11.35 11.08
CA VAL A 287 5.25 11.12 10.46
C VAL A 287 4.17 11.10 11.53
N GLU A 288 4.37 10.33 12.60
CA GLU A 288 3.42 10.23 13.70
C GLU A 288 3.21 11.58 14.40
N ARG A 289 4.27 12.40 14.56
CA ARG A 289 4.16 13.76 15.11
C ARG A 289 3.33 14.68 14.22
N VAL A 290 3.55 14.65 12.91
CA VAL A 290 2.76 15.44 11.94
C VAL A 290 1.28 15.03 12.03
N LEU A 291 1.01 13.72 11.96
CA LEU A 291 -0.37 13.22 12.02
C LEU A 291 -1.04 13.53 13.37
N ALA A 292 -0.31 13.40 14.49
CA ALA A 292 -0.83 13.74 15.82
C ALA A 292 -1.14 15.23 15.98
N THR A 293 -0.47 16.09 15.21
CA THR A 293 -0.68 17.55 15.25
C THR A 293 -1.77 18.00 14.27
N ALA A 294 -2.03 17.23 13.21
CA ALA A 294 -2.99 17.60 12.17
C ALA A 294 -4.41 17.77 12.74
N ASP A 295 -5.08 18.85 12.38
CA ASP A 295 -6.49 19.08 12.65
C ASP A 295 -7.38 18.33 11.65
N VAL A 296 -6.92 18.16 10.41
CA VAL A 296 -7.60 17.42 9.33
C VAL A 296 -6.56 16.67 8.52
N CYS A 297 -6.83 15.41 8.22
CA CYS A 297 -6.05 14.62 7.26
C CYS A 297 -6.81 14.45 5.94
N VAL A 298 -6.09 14.49 4.81
CA VAL A 298 -6.72 14.46 3.49
C VAL A 298 -6.22 13.27 2.65
N CYS A 299 -7.17 12.57 2.01
CA CYS A 299 -6.92 11.53 1.03
C CYS A 299 -7.51 11.97 -0.32
N PRO A 300 -6.74 12.68 -1.16
CA PRO A 300 -7.23 13.33 -2.36
C PRO A 300 -7.17 12.44 -3.60
N ASP A 301 -6.98 11.14 -3.44
CA ASP A 301 -6.79 10.18 -4.53
C ASP A 301 -7.99 10.24 -5.50
N PRO A 302 -7.76 10.61 -6.79
CA PRO A 302 -8.84 10.83 -7.74
C PRO A 302 -9.57 9.55 -8.09
N LYS A 303 -10.87 9.64 -8.36
CA LYS A 303 -11.65 8.49 -8.80
C LYS A 303 -11.23 8.04 -10.18
N ASN A 304 -10.73 6.83 -10.24
CA ASN A 304 -10.44 6.08 -11.44
C ASN A 304 -10.63 4.58 -11.15
N PRO A 305 -10.58 3.68 -12.14
CA PRO A 305 -10.80 2.24 -11.93
C PRO A 305 -9.85 1.59 -10.92
N LEU A 306 -8.62 2.09 -10.77
CA LEU A 306 -7.66 1.60 -9.78
C LEU A 306 -8.03 2.10 -8.38
N ASN A 307 -8.11 3.42 -8.19
CA ASN A 307 -8.26 4.03 -6.87
C ASN A 307 -9.61 3.70 -6.22
N ASP A 308 -10.69 3.57 -7.01
CA ASP A 308 -12.01 3.21 -6.48
C ASP A 308 -12.02 1.83 -5.81
N LEU A 309 -11.13 0.94 -6.23
CA LEU A 309 -11.00 -0.44 -5.73
C LEU A 309 -9.84 -0.64 -4.73
N SER A 310 -8.95 0.35 -4.58
CA SER A 310 -7.72 0.22 -3.79
C SER A 310 -7.90 0.75 -2.37
N THR A 311 -7.42 -0.01 -1.39
CA THR A 311 -7.34 0.45 0.01
C THR A 311 -6.16 1.39 0.16
N MET A 312 -6.41 2.62 0.59
CA MET A 312 -5.37 3.61 0.85
C MET A 312 -4.85 3.48 2.27
N ASN A 313 -3.60 3.02 2.43
CA ASN A 313 -2.97 2.83 3.75
C ASN A 313 -2.93 4.11 4.58
N LYS A 314 -2.79 5.28 3.93
CA LYS A 314 -2.82 6.60 4.59
C LYS A 314 -4.10 6.81 5.41
N ILE A 315 -5.26 6.33 4.93
CA ILE A 315 -6.53 6.41 5.69
C ILE A 315 -6.41 5.62 7.00
N LEU A 316 -5.84 4.42 6.97
CA LEU A 316 -5.68 3.59 8.16
C LEU A 316 -4.69 4.22 9.16
N GLU A 317 -3.64 4.89 8.69
CA GLU A 317 -2.71 5.63 9.54
C GLU A 317 -3.37 6.88 10.17
N TYR A 318 -4.20 7.61 9.41
CA TYR A 318 -5.01 8.72 9.94
C TYR A 318 -5.98 8.24 11.04
N MET A 319 -6.66 7.12 10.78
CA MET A 319 -7.56 6.49 11.76
C MET A 319 -6.80 6.05 13.01
N ALA A 320 -5.61 5.44 12.84
CA ALA A 320 -4.76 5.04 13.95
C ALA A 320 -4.31 6.21 14.82
N CYS A 321 -4.13 7.40 14.24
CA CYS A 321 -3.85 8.64 14.96
C CYS A 321 -5.12 9.34 15.49
N GLY A 322 -6.31 8.80 15.27
CA GLY A 322 -7.57 9.40 15.69
C GLY A 322 -7.83 10.75 15.00
N ARG A 323 -7.50 10.89 13.71
CA ARG A 323 -7.70 12.15 12.97
C ARG A 323 -8.96 12.09 12.11
N PRO A 324 -9.72 13.21 12.02
CA PRO A 324 -10.81 13.33 11.07
C PRO A 324 -10.26 13.38 9.64
N ILE A 325 -11.00 12.83 8.68
CA ILE A 325 -10.53 12.64 7.33
C ILE A 325 -11.44 13.38 6.35
N VAL A 326 -10.84 14.00 5.33
CA VAL A 326 -11.54 14.39 4.11
C VAL A 326 -11.00 13.55 2.96
N ALA A 327 -11.88 12.91 2.20
CA ALA A 327 -11.50 12.08 1.07
C ALA A 327 -12.49 12.24 -0.09
N TYR A 328 -12.09 11.91 -1.31
CA TYR A 328 -13.07 11.71 -2.37
C TYR A 328 -13.96 10.50 -2.10
N ASP A 329 -15.19 10.54 -2.61
CA ASP A 329 -16.18 9.47 -2.46
C ASP A 329 -15.81 8.27 -3.36
N LEU A 330 -14.90 7.44 -2.84
CA LEU A 330 -14.46 6.19 -3.44
C LEU A 330 -14.94 5.00 -2.59
N ARG A 331 -15.16 3.87 -3.25
CA ARG A 331 -15.67 2.65 -2.63
C ARG A 331 -14.85 2.22 -1.42
N GLU A 332 -13.53 2.12 -1.57
CA GLU A 332 -12.66 1.65 -0.49
C GLU A 332 -12.37 2.73 0.56
N HIS A 333 -12.48 4.03 0.21
CA HIS A 333 -12.45 5.11 1.21
C HIS A 333 -13.65 5.00 2.16
N ARG A 334 -14.86 4.82 1.60
CA ARG A 334 -16.08 4.62 2.40
C ARG A 334 -16.01 3.39 3.27
N PHE A 335 -15.47 2.28 2.73
CA PHE A 335 -15.31 1.08 3.53
C PHE A 335 -14.34 1.31 4.70
N SER A 336 -13.21 1.95 4.46
CA SER A 336 -12.18 2.15 5.48
C SER A 336 -12.62 3.12 6.57
N ALA A 337 -12.93 4.36 6.20
CA ALA A 337 -13.19 5.44 7.17
C ALA A 337 -14.66 5.54 7.61
N ALA A 338 -15.62 5.06 6.82
CA ALA A 338 -17.07 5.12 7.12
C ALA A 338 -17.49 6.52 7.64
N ASP A 339 -18.04 6.65 8.86
CA ASP A 339 -18.46 7.91 9.47
C ASP A 339 -17.29 8.77 9.99
N GLY A 340 -16.08 8.28 9.88
CA GLY A 340 -14.84 8.99 10.26
C GLY A 340 -14.29 9.91 9.18
N ALA A 341 -14.93 9.99 8.00
CA ALA A 341 -14.55 10.90 6.92
C ALA A 341 -15.72 11.74 6.40
N LEU A 342 -15.43 12.96 5.96
CA LEU A 342 -16.29 13.69 5.03
C LEU A 342 -15.87 13.34 3.61
N TYR A 343 -16.86 13.07 2.77
CA TYR A 343 -16.62 12.64 1.39
C TYR A 343 -16.97 13.77 0.43
N ALA A 344 -15.96 14.20 -0.33
CA ALA A 344 -16.13 15.15 -1.42
C ALA A 344 -16.57 14.43 -2.70
N THR A 345 -17.27 15.14 -3.56
CA THR A 345 -17.60 14.70 -4.92
C THR A 345 -16.31 14.30 -5.63
N PRO A 346 -16.23 13.10 -6.22
CA PRO A 346 -15.02 12.62 -6.88
C PRO A 346 -14.50 13.61 -7.92
N ASN A 347 -13.21 13.90 -7.85
CA ASN A 347 -12.48 14.77 -8.78
C ASN A 347 -12.96 16.25 -8.80
N ASP A 348 -13.66 16.69 -7.75
CA ASP A 348 -14.07 18.10 -7.58
C ASP A 348 -13.25 18.74 -6.43
N GLU A 349 -12.23 19.51 -6.81
CA GLU A 349 -11.33 20.18 -5.86
C GLU A 349 -12.04 21.29 -5.06
N ARG A 350 -13.10 21.89 -5.61
CA ARG A 350 -13.91 22.90 -4.89
C ARG A 350 -14.74 22.24 -3.78
N ASP A 351 -15.30 21.06 -4.06
CA ASP A 351 -15.99 20.31 -3.03
C ASP A 351 -15.00 19.75 -1.99
N LEU A 352 -13.82 19.29 -2.42
CA LEU A 352 -12.75 18.89 -1.51
C LEU A 352 -12.40 20.03 -0.53
N ALA A 353 -12.21 21.25 -1.07
CA ALA A 353 -11.98 22.46 -0.27
C ALA A 353 -13.14 22.74 0.71
N ARG A 354 -14.40 22.59 0.27
CA ARG A 354 -15.58 22.79 1.10
C ARG A 354 -15.64 21.80 2.29
N GLN A 355 -15.33 20.53 2.05
CA GLN A 355 -15.33 19.53 3.11
C GLN A 355 -14.18 19.76 4.10
N ILE A 356 -13.00 20.18 3.60
CA ILE A 356 -11.88 20.57 4.47
C ILE A 356 -12.31 21.76 5.35
N GLU A 357 -12.86 22.83 4.78
CA GLU A 357 -13.32 24.01 5.51
C GLU A 357 -14.35 23.65 6.59
N ARG A 358 -15.31 22.80 6.26
CA ARG A 358 -16.31 22.32 7.23
C ARG A 358 -15.68 21.70 8.47
N LEU A 359 -14.60 20.90 8.30
CA LEU A 359 -13.87 20.34 9.44
C LEU A 359 -13.02 21.39 10.14
N LEU A 360 -12.42 22.34 9.43
CA LEU A 360 -11.64 23.41 10.06
C LEU A 360 -12.52 24.28 10.97
N ASP A 361 -13.78 24.51 10.61
CA ASP A 361 -14.72 25.37 11.33
C ASP A 361 -15.48 24.67 12.48
N ASP A 362 -15.48 23.33 12.50
CA ASP A 362 -16.22 22.56 13.53
C ASP A 362 -15.28 21.64 14.35
N PRO A 363 -14.68 22.19 15.44
CA PRO A 363 -13.82 21.39 16.31
C PRO A 363 -14.55 20.24 17.00
N ALA A 364 -15.85 20.36 17.27
CA ALA A 364 -16.63 19.29 17.86
C ALA A 364 -16.82 18.12 16.87
N LEU A 365 -17.05 18.43 15.59
CA LEU A 365 -17.12 17.42 14.55
C LEU A 365 -15.76 16.72 14.38
N ARG A 366 -14.65 17.49 14.37
CA ARG A 366 -13.29 16.91 14.31
C ARG A 366 -13.05 15.91 15.43
N ALA A 367 -13.41 16.29 16.68
CA ALA A 367 -13.23 15.42 17.84
C ALA A 367 -14.04 14.12 17.73
N ARG A 368 -15.34 14.21 17.38
CA ARG A 368 -16.21 13.03 17.22
C ARG A 368 -15.69 12.08 16.12
N MET A 369 -15.30 12.63 14.97
CA MET A 369 -14.79 11.82 13.86
C MET A 369 -13.44 11.20 14.19
N GLY A 370 -12.57 11.91 14.87
CA GLY A 370 -11.27 11.39 15.34
C GLY A 370 -11.45 10.23 16.32
N GLU A 371 -12.34 10.37 17.31
CA GLU A 371 -12.68 9.30 18.25
C GLU A 371 -13.26 8.08 17.53
N TYR A 372 -14.20 8.29 16.61
CA TYR A 372 -14.76 7.22 15.78
C TYR A 372 -13.66 6.47 15.00
N ASN A 373 -12.77 7.20 14.34
CA ASN A 373 -11.67 6.64 13.57
C ASN A 373 -10.73 5.79 14.44
N ARG A 374 -10.33 6.33 15.59
CA ARG A 374 -9.45 5.60 16.53
C ARG A 374 -10.09 4.31 17.03
N ARG A 375 -11.35 4.37 17.45
CA ARG A 375 -12.11 3.21 17.91
C ARG A 375 -12.22 2.16 16.80
N ARG A 376 -12.67 2.55 15.59
CA ARG A 376 -12.81 1.67 14.44
C ARG A 376 -11.48 1.01 14.05
N PHE A 377 -10.38 1.76 14.07
CA PHE A 377 -9.05 1.23 13.84
C PHE A 377 -8.72 0.11 14.83
N LEU A 378 -8.89 0.38 16.12
CA LEU A 378 -8.55 -0.58 17.18
C LEU A 378 -9.46 -1.82 17.18
N GLU A 379 -10.72 -1.69 16.75
CA GLU A 379 -11.71 -2.76 16.78
C GLU A 379 -11.69 -3.65 15.52
N SER A 380 -11.28 -3.12 14.34
CA SER A 380 -11.49 -3.85 13.08
C SER A 380 -10.47 -3.62 11.97
N MET A 381 -9.61 -2.57 12.03
CA MET A 381 -8.77 -2.20 10.90
C MET A 381 -7.27 -2.42 11.14
N ALA A 382 -6.85 -2.70 12.37
CA ALA A 382 -5.46 -2.93 12.71
C ALA A 382 -4.94 -4.25 12.12
N TRP A 383 -3.62 -4.33 11.93
CA TRP A 383 -2.95 -5.49 11.35
C TRP A 383 -3.27 -6.82 12.05
N GLU A 384 -3.46 -6.81 13.34
CA GLU A 384 -3.69 -8.01 14.14
C GLU A 384 -4.90 -8.83 13.69
N PHE A 385 -5.95 -8.16 13.16
CA PHE A 385 -7.10 -8.85 12.55
C PHE A 385 -6.72 -9.54 11.24
N ASN A 386 -5.91 -8.85 10.42
CA ASN A 386 -5.47 -9.35 9.12
C ASN A 386 -4.44 -10.47 9.27
N ARG A 387 -3.60 -10.42 10.32
CA ARG A 387 -2.70 -11.52 10.71
C ARG A 387 -3.46 -12.81 10.92
N SER A 388 -4.59 -12.78 11.60
CA SER A 388 -5.42 -13.97 11.83
C SER A 388 -5.96 -14.55 10.52
N GLU A 389 -6.39 -13.71 9.58
CA GLU A 389 -6.85 -14.16 8.25
C GLU A 389 -5.71 -14.75 7.41
N LEU A 390 -4.51 -14.18 7.45
CA LEU A 390 -3.32 -14.75 6.82
C LEU A 390 -3.02 -16.15 7.36
N LEU A 391 -3.05 -16.35 8.67
CA LEU A 391 -2.79 -17.63 9.28
C LEU A 391 -3.88 -18.65 8.93
N ARG A 392 -5.14 -18.25 8.88
CA ARG A 392 -6.27 -19.09 8.44
C ARG A 392 -6.10 -19.53 6.98
N ALA A 393 -5.64 -18.64 6.09
CA ALA A 393 -5.32 -18.96 4.71
C ALA A 393 -4.25 -20.07 4.63
N TYR A 394 -3.20 -19.94 5.41
CA TYR A 394 -2.13 -20.94 5.45
C TYR A 394 -2.55 -22.26 6.12
N GLU A 395 -3.45 -22.24 7.08
CA GLU A 395 -4.06 -23.45 7.65
C GLU A 395 -4.91 -24.20 6.62
N THR A 396 -5.66 -23.47 5.81
CA THR A 396 -6.41 -24.05 4.68
C THR A 396 -5.47 -24.69 3.66
N LEU A 397 -4.34 -24.04 3.38
CA LEU A 397 -3.36 -24.52 2.41
C LEU A 397 -2.56 -25.71 2.92
N CYS A 398 -2.05 -25.67 4.16
CA CYS A 398 -1.08 -26.62 4.69
C CYS A 398 -1.66 -27.65 5.66
N GLY A 399 -2.95 -27.51 6.03
CA GLY A 399 -3.59 -28.27 7.11
C GLY A 399 -3.35 -27.66 8.50
N PRO A 400 -4.14 -28.07 9.50
CA PRO A 400 -4.03 -27.56 10.86
C PRO A 400 -2.66 -27.90 11.47
N SER A 401 -2.25 -27.06 12.43
CA SER A 401 -1.03 -27.33 13.21
C SER A 401 -1.13 -28.69 13.90
N LYS A 402 -0.12 -29.55 13.75
CA LYS A 402 -0.07 -30.84 14.45
C LYS A 402 0.07 -30.72 15.99
N ASN A 403 0.08 -29.47 16.49
CA ASN A 403 0.25 -29.15 17.93
C ASN A 403 -0.87 -28.21 18.45
N ALA A 404 -2.10 -28.35 17.98
CA ALA A 404 -3.26 -27.70 18.58
C ALA A 404 -3.92 -28.61 19.59
#